data_c419ca8e8aab1f19ecd482273d99a15a
#
_entry.id   c419ca8e8aab1f19ecd482273d99a15a
#
_cell.length_a   1.000
_cell.length_b   1.000
_cell.length_c   1.000
_cell.angle_alpha   90.00
_cell.angle_beta   90.00
_cell.angle_gamma   90.00
#
_symmetry.space_group_name_H-M   'P 1'
#
loop_
_entity.id
_entity.type
_entity.pdbx_description
1 polymer ?
#
loop_
_entity_poly.entity_id
_entity_poly.type
_entity_poly.pdbx_seq_one_letter_code
_entity_poly.pdbx_strand_id
1 'polypeptide(L)'
;GHGFCGIGRKRLLNILQERCEELGVKLVFETDVKDDQQIAAEYDADLIIASDGLNSAIRTRYAETYKPDIDTRVCRFVWLGTKKIFKDFTFSFEETEFGWFQAHIYQFDGDTSTFIIETPEDVWRAAGLEDMSQEDAIAFCEKLFAKDLEGAKLMSNATHLRGSANWIKFPRVICENWTQWNTINGKEVPVVLMGDSAHTAHFSIGSGTKLAMEDAIDLAKFMSEAGTRTMPEILADYQAIRGVEVIKIQSAAKNAMEWFENAAQYTHMEPEQFNYSLLTRSQRISHDNLKLRDAKYVEDYEKWFATKAFADAGVPLPKSGAHIPPMFTPFKVRDVVLQNRIVVSPMAQYSCEDGLPSDYHLVHLGARAMGGAALVMTEMTCTSPDGRITPGCPG
;
A
#
# COMPACT_ATOMS: atom_id res chain seq x y z
N GLY A 1 -0.43 22.90 6.30
CA GLY A 1 -0.61 21.60 5.64
C GLY A 1 0.64 21.22 4.86
N HIS A 2 0.98 19.95 4.86
CA HIS A 2 2.10 19.45 4.05
C HIS A 2 1.56 19.24 2.64
N GLY A 3 2.03 20.03 1.68
CA GLY A 3 1.72 19.86 0.26
C GLY A 3 2.41 18.64 -0.33
N PHE A 4 1.80 18.02 -1.35
CA PHE A 4 2.46 17.05 -2.19
C PHE A 4 3.40 17.78 -3.15
N CYS A 5 4.64 17.30 -3.29
CA CYS A 5 5.61 17.85 -4.23
C CYS A 5 6.24 16.69 -5.02
N GLY A 6 6.06 16.71 -6.33
CA GLY A 6 6.74 15.79 -7.24
C GLY A 6 8.08 16.36 -7.68
N ILE A 7 9.05 15.48 -7.93
CA ILE A 7 10.35 15.84 -8.52
C ILE A 7 10.73 14.83 -9.59
N GLY A 8 11.24 15.31 -10.71
CA GLY A 8 11.79 14.45 -11.76
C GLY A 8 13.02 13.68 -11.27
N ARG A 9 13.09 12.38 -11.56
CA ARG A 9 14.18 11.50 -11.13
C ARG A 9 15.56 12.03 -11.52
N LYS A 10 15.72 12.51 -12.74
CA LYS A 10 16.98 13.08 -13.22
C LYS A 10 17.43 14.26 -12.37
N ARG A 11 16.51 15.17 -12.02
CA ARG A 11 16.81 16.33 -11.18
C ARG A 11 17.26 15.92 -9.79
N LEU A 12 16.55 14.95 -9.17
CA LEU A 12 16.93 14.41 -7.87
C LEU A 12 18.33 13.80 -7.90
N LEU A 13 18.64 12.98 -8.93
CA LEU A 13 19.96 12.37 -9.09
C LEU A 13 21.05 13.43 -9.26
N ASN A 14 20.84 14.47 -10.07
CA ASN A 14 21.82 15.54 -10.23
C ASN A 14 22.13 16.23 -8.90
N ILE A 15 21.11 16.56 -8.10
CA ILE A 15 21.29 17.17 -6.76
C ILE A 15 22.15 16.29 -5.86
N LEU A 16 21.88 14.97 -5.85
CA LEU A 16 22.64 14.04 -5.02
C LEU A 16 24.07 13.85 -5.54
N GLN A 17 24.28 13.78 -6.84
CA GLN A 17 25.60 13.66 -7.46
C GLN A 17 26.46 14.89 -7.20
N GLU A 18 25.94 16.10 -7.43
CA GLU A 18 26.61 17.36 -7.10
C GLU A 18 27.07 17.36 -5.62
N ARG A 19 26.21 16.92 -4.72
CA ARG A 19 26.56 16.84 -3.31
C ARG A 19 27.62 15.78 -3.02
N CYS A 20 27.59 14.65 -3.67
CA CYS A 20 28.65 13.62 -3.56
C CYS A 20 30.02 14.17 -4.02
N GLU A 21 30.04 14.90 -5.15
CA GLU A 21 31.26 15.53 -5.65
C GLU A 21 31.83 16.56 -4.67
N GLU A 22 30.98 17.44 -4.12
CA GLU A 22 31.37 18.42 -3.10
C GLU A 22 31.98 17.75 -1.85
N LEU A 23 31.52 16.58 -1.50
CA LEU A 23 32.00 15.77 -0.35
C LEU A 23 33.24 14.92 -0.68
N GLY A 24 33.71 14.95 -1.94
CA GLY A 24 34.86 14.17 -2.39
C GLY A 24 34.57 12.67 -2.59
N VAL A 25 33.30 12.29 -2.76
CA VAL A 25 32.92 10.92 -3.10
C VAL A 25 33.32 10.65 -4.54
N LYS A 26 34.06 9.56 -4.78
CA LYS A 26 34.43 9.14 -6.13
C LYS A 26 33.19 8.55 -6.83
N LEU A 27 32.71 9.19 -7.89
CA LEU A 27 31.65 8.69 -8.73
C LEU A 27 32.26 8.00 -9.96
N VAL A 28 31.83 6.77 -10.25
CA VAL A 28 32.26 5.99 -11.40
C VAL A 28 31.00 5.66 -12.23
N PHE A 29 30.88 6.29 -13.40
CA PHE A 29 29.74 6.13 -14.31
C PHE A 29 30.04 5.09 -15.40
N GLU A 30 28.98 4.67 -16.12
CA GLU A 30 29.07 3.75 -17.25
C GLU A 30 29.81 2.45 -16.92
N THR A 31 29.69 2.01 -15.64
CA THR A 31 30.36 0.82 -15.11
C THR A 31 29.34 -0.16 -14.60
N ASP A 32 29.30 -1.33 -15.21
CA ASP A 32 28.46 -2.46 -14.81
C ASP A 32 29.26 -3.39 -13.90
N VAL A 33 28.92 -3.44 -12.62
CA VAL A 33 29.59 -4.30 -11.64
C VAL A 33 29.10 -5.73 -11.79
N LYS A 34 29.92 -6.57 -12.42
CA LYS A 34 29.64 -8.01 -12.62
C LYS A 34 30.01 -8.84 -11.40
N ASP A 35 30.99 -8.42 -10.64
CA ASP A 35 31.54 -9.14 -9.50
C ASP A 35 31.80 -8.17 -8.33
N ASP A 36 30.99 -8.29 -7.29
CA ASP A 36 31.11 -7.48 -6.08
C ASP A 36 32.40 -7.79 -5.29
N GLN A 37 32.85 -9.07 -5.29
CA GLN A 37 34.08 -9.46 -4.60
C GLN A 37 35.31 -8.89 -5.28
N GLN A 38 35.33 -8.89 -6.63
CA GLN A 38 36.42 -8.26 -7.40
C GLN A 38 36.50 -6.76 -7.08
N ILE A 39 35.37 -6.05 -7.11
CA ILE A 39 35.32 -4.61 -6.79
C ILE A 39 35.75 -4.34 -5.34
N ALA A 40 35.30 -5.16 -4.39
CA ALA A 40 35.73 -5.04 -3.00
C ALA A 40 37.26 -5.21 -2.83
N ALA A 41 37.85 -6.16 -3.55
CA ALA A 41 39.29 -6.35 -3.54
C ALA A 41 40.06 -5.20 -4.20
N GLU A 42 39.56 -4.68 -5.33
CA GLU A 42 40.15 -3.55 -6.06
C GLU A 42 40.18 -2.26 -5.24
N TYR A 43 39.11 -1.98 -4.51
CA TYR A 43 38.97 -0.76 -3.71
C TYR A 43 39.34 -0.95 -2.22
N ASP A 44 39.81 -2.14 -1.80
CA ASP A 44 40.05 -2.50 -0.39
C ASP A 44 38.85 -2.13 0.52
N ALA A 45 37.66 -2.49 0.06
CA ALA A 45 36.41 -2.06 0.69
C ALA A 45 36.23 -2.71 2.08
N ASP A 46 35.72 -1.94 3.05
CA ASP A 46 35.30 -2.42 4.36
C ASP A 46 33.83 -2.83 4.38
N LEU A 47 33.05 -2.34 3.44
CA LEU A 47 31.60 -2.56 3.30
C LEU A 47 31.19 -2.34 1.85
N ILE A 48 30.31 -3.19 1.33
CA ILE A 48 29.61 -2.97 0.07
C ILE A 48 28.14 -2.67 0.39
N ILE A 49 27.61 -1.58 -0.16
CA ILE A 49 26.18 -1.26 -0.12
C ILE A 49 25.60 -1.55 -1.50
N ALA A 50 24.81 -2.62 -1.59
CA ALA A 50 24.13 -3.01 -2.82
C ALA A 50 22.79 -2.31 -2.92
N SER A 51 22.73 -1.24 -3.73
CA SER A 51 21.52 -0.46 -4.05
C SER A 51 21.20 -0.54 -5.55
N ASP A 52 21.41 -1.72 -6.14
CA ASP A 52 21.28 -2.02 -7.57
C ASP A 52 19.81 -2.24 -8.01
N GLY A 53 18.86 -1.90 -7.14
CA GLY A 53 17.46 -1.73 -7.45
C GLY A 53 16.65 -3.02 -7.54
N LEU A 54 15.47 -2.91 -8.16
CA LEU A 54 14.48 -3.98 -8.23
C LEU A 54 15.04 -5.29 -8.79
N ASN A 55 15.83 -5.22 -9.86
CA ASN A 55 16.41 -6.37 -10.54
C ASN A 55 17.82 -6.72 -10.02
N SER A 56 18.06 -6.50 -8.73
CA SER A 56 19.36 -6.67 -8.08
C SER A 56 20.07 -7.97 -8.46
N ALA A 57 21.23 -7.82 -9.08
CA ALA A 57 22.12 -8.94 -9.40
C ALA A 57 22.76 -9.49 -8.12
N ILE A 58 23.08 -8.61 -7.16
CA ILE A 58 23.64 -8.97 -5.86
C ILE A 58 22.66 -9.79 -5.04
N ARG A 59 21.38 -9.35 -4.93
CA ARG A 59 20.35 -10.13 -4.26
C ARG A 59 20.19 -11.53 -4.88
N THR A 60 20.21 -11.60 -6.20
CA THR A 60 20.07 -12.87 -6.93
C THR A 60 21.27 -13.78 -6.68
N ARG A 61 22.49 -13.24 -6.69
CA ARG A 61 23.73 -13.99 -6.42
C ARG A 61 23.72 -14.66 -5.05
N TYR A 62 23.30 -13.95 -4.02
CA TYR A 62 23.28 -14.43 -2.65
C TYR A 62 21.86 -14.74 -2.14
N ALA A 63 21.01 -15.26 -3.01
CA ALA A 63 19.60 -15.54 -2.70
C ALA A 63 19.43 -16.49 -1.50
N GLU A 64 20.33 -17.44 -1.30
CA GLU A 64 20.28 -18.36 -0.16
C GLU A 64 20.45 -17.64 1.18
N THR A 65 21.23 -16.57 1.22
CA THR A 65 21.43 -15.76 2.43
C THR A 65 20.31 -14.74 2.59
N TYR A 66 20.03 -13.96 1.55
CA TYR A 66 19.03 -12.89 1.61
C TYR A 66 17.60 -13.41 1.67
N LYS A 67 17.35 -14.63 1.16
CA LYS A 67 16.04 -15.29 1.09
C LYS A 67 14.93 -14.35 0.63
N PRO A 68 15.02 -13.85 -0.60
CA PRO A 68 14.02 -12.93 -1.14
C PRO A 68 12.68 -13.63 -1.36
N ASP A 69 11.62 -13.04 -0.85
CA ASP A 69 10.24 -13.30 -1.23
C ASP A 69 9.83 -12.27 -2.29
N ILE A 70 9.56 -12.75 -3.51
CA ILE A 70 9.19 -11.91 -4.65
C ILE A 70 7.79 -12.31 -5.12
N ASP A 71 6.82 -11.41 -4.91
CA ASP A 71 5.43 -11.58 -5.31
C ASP A 71 5.08 -10.61 -6.44
N THR A 72 4.79 -11.15 -7.64
CA THR A 72 4.41 -10.34 -8.80
C THR A 72 2.90 -10.07 -8.78
N ARG A 73 2.53 -8.81 -8.76
CA ARG A 73 1.15 -8.37 -8.60
C ARG A 73 0.31 -8.59 -9.87
N VAL A 74 -1.02 -8.52 -9.69
CA VAL A 74 -2.01 -8.89 -10.71
C VAL A 74 -2.11 -7.83 -11.80
N CYS A 75 -2.13 -6.55 -11.42
CA CYS A 75 -2.28 -5.45 -12.37
C CYS A 75 -1.04 -5.24 -13.23
N ARG A 76 -1.30 -4.81 -14.46
CA ARG A 76 -0.29 -4.23 -15.35
C ARG A 76 -0.39 -2.72 -15.30
N PHE A 77 0.74 -2.05 -15.39
CA PHE A 77 0.77 -0.59 -15.48
C PHE A 77 1.75 -0.11 -16.54
N VAL A 78 1.46 1.08 -17.07
CA VAL A 78 2.35 1.81 -17.95
C VAL A 78 2.61 3.20 -17.37
N TRP A 79 3.87 3.62 -17.40
CA TRP A 79 4.31 4.91 -16.89
C TRP A 79 4.47 5.90 -18.04
N LEU A 80 3.54 6.82 -18.16
CA LEU A 80 3.51 7.86 -19.18
C LEU A 80 3.63 9.24 -18.55
N GLY A 81 3.77 10.25 -19.39
CA GLY A 81 3.73 11.66 -19.02
C GLY A 81 2.80 12.45 -19.93
N THR A 82 2.47 13.68 -19.54
CA THR A 82 1.71 14.63 -20.36
C THR A 82 2.15 16.06 -20.08
N LYS A 83 2.00 16.96 -21.08
CA LYS A 83 2.23 18.41 -20.90
C LYS A 83 1.03 19.10 -20.24
N LYS A 84 -0.08 18.42 -20.03
CA LYS A 84 -1.14 18.94 -19.19
C LYS A 84 -0.70 18.95 -17.73
N ILE A 85 -0.89 20.08 -17.06
CA ILE A 85 -0.54 20.24 -15.64
C ILE A 85 -1.73 19.90 -14.78
N PHE A 86 -1.52 18.91 -13.91
CA PHE A 86 -2.46 18.52 -12.85
C PHE A 86 -1.93 19.07 -11.52
N LYS A 87 -2.58 20.08 -10.98
CA LYS A 87 -2.15 20.78 -9.75
C LYS A 87 -2.26 19.90 -8.52
N ASP A 88 -3.21 18.98 -8.53
CA ASP A 88 -3.50 18.07 -7.43
C ASP A 88 -3.14 16.63 -7.83
N PHE A 89 -2.87 15.79 -6.82
CA PHE A 89 -2.74 14.35 -7.05
C PHE A 89 -4.12 13.81 -7.42
N THR A 90 -4.27 13.41 -8.67
CA THR A 90 -5.54 13.00 -9.27
C THR A 90 -5.58 11.49 -9.50
N PHE A 91 -6.67 10.87 -9.12
CA PHE A 91 -7.02 9.52 -9.52
C PHE A 91 -8.19 9.60 -10.48
N SER A 92 -8.05 9.00 -11.66
CA SER A 92 -9.11 8.87 -12.66
C SER A 92 -9.46 7.40 -12.84
N PHE A 93 -10.75 7.10 -13.01
CA PHE A 93 -11.27 5.74 -13.19
C PHE A 93 -12.21 5.75 -14.40
N GLU A 94 -11.89 4.92 -15.39
CA GLU A 94 -12.65 4.82 -16.63
C GLU A 94 -13.15 3.39 -16.86
N GLU A 95 -14.45 3.25 -17.07
CA GLU A 95 -15.09 1.97 -17.41
C GLU A 95 -15.03 1.72 -18.91
N THR A 96 -14.69 0.50 -19.28
CA THR A 96 -14.75 0.01 -20.66
C THR A 96 -15.57 -1.26 -20.72
N GLU A 97 -15.91 -1.70 -21.93
CA GLU A 97 -16.53 -3.02 -22.14
C GLU A 97 -15.66 -4.19 -21.66
N PHE A 98 -14.36 -3.97 -21.47
CA PHE A 98 -13.40 -4.97 -20.99
C PHE A 98 -13.23 -4.96 -19.47
N GLY A 99 -13.60 -3.87 -18.80
CA GLY A 99 -13.43 -3.62 -17.38
C GLY A 99 -12.85 -2.24 -17.08
N TRP A 100 -12.34 -2.06 -15.87
CA TRP A 100 -11.90 -0.77 -15.35
C TRP A 100 -10.42 -0.51 -15.57
N PHE A 101 -10.12 0.72 -15.99
CA PHE A 101 -8.80 1.31 -16.01
C PHE A 101 -8.71 2.44 -15.00
N GLN A 102 -7.56 2.61 -14.38
CA GLN A 102 -7.31 3.70 -13.44
C GLN A 102 -6.02 4.43 -13.79
N ALA A 103 -6.00 5.73 -13.52
CA ALA A 103 -4.83 6.55 -13.71
C ALA A 103 -4.43 7.27 -12.41
N HIS A 104 -3.12 7.29 -12.14
CA HIS A 104 -2.48 8.03 -11.06
C HIS A 104 -1.73 9.20 -11.67
N ILE A 105 -2.18 10.41 -11.39
CA ILE A 105 -1.73 11.59 -12.12
C ILE A 105 -1.25 12.65 -11.15
N TYR A 106 -0.05 13.20 -11.39
CA TYR A 106 0.51 14.28 -10.58
C TYR A 106 1.60 15.03 -11.32
N GLN A 107 1.72 16.32 -11.04
CA GLN A 107 2.79 17.16 -11.56
C GLN A 107 4.13 16.79 -10.91
N PHE A 108 5.20 16.69 -11.72
CA PHE A 108 6.55 16.44 -11.21
C PHE A 108 7.58 17.47 -11.72
N ASP A 109 7.22 18.28 -12.70
CA ASP A 109 8.05 19.35 -13.25
C ASP A 109 7.21 20.58 -13.56
N GLY A 110 7.85 21.69 -13.90
CA GLY A 110 7.16 22.95 -14.21
C GLY A 110 6.15 22.88 -15.35
N ASP A 111 6.35 21.96 -16.29
CA ASP A 111 5.54 21.82 -17.50
C ASP A 111 5.09 20.38 -17.80
N THR A 112 5.25 19.45 -16.85
CA THR A 112 4.98 18.04 -17.10
C THR A 112 4.32 17.37 -15.89
N SER A 113 3.32 16.55 -16.16
CA SER A 113 2.71 15.65 -15.19
C SER A 113 2.98 14.19 -15.54
N THR A 114 3.17 13.36 -14.52
CA THR A 114 3.16 11.90 -14.62
C THR A 114 1.73 11.43 -14.86
N PHE A 115 1.56 10.39 -15.68
CA PHE A 115 0.30 9.75 -15.98
C PHE A 115 0.51 8.23 -15.98
N ILE A 116 0.33 7.59 -14.82
CA ILE A 116 0.49 6.13 -14.68
C ILE A 116 -0.89 5.51 -14.87
N ILE A 117 -1.01 4.60 -15.84
CA ILE A 117 -2.26 3.88 -16.09
C ILE A 117 -2.08 2.44 -15.61
N GLU A 118 -3.06 1.95 -14.88
CA GLU A 118 -3.05 0.62 -14.27
C GLU A 118 -4.39 -0.08 -14.53
N THR A 119 -4.35 -1.40 -14.78
CA THR A 119 -5.53 -2.25 -14.97
C THR A 119 -5.20 -3.71 -14.66
N PRO A 120 -6.17 -4.55 -14.23
CA PRO A 120 -5.98 -5.98 -14.10
C PRO A 120 -5.51 -6.63 -15.42
N GLU A 121 -4.71 -7.70 -15.33
CA GLU A 121 -4.12 -8.33 -16.50
C GLU A 121 -5.15 -8.93 -17.46
N ASP A 122 -6.25 -9.46 -16.95
CA ASP A 122 -7.36 -9.98 -17.74
C ASP A 122 -8.05 -8.88 -18.55
N VAL A 123 -8.28 -7.71 -17.95
CA VAL A 123 -8.80 -6.51 -18.60
C VAL A 123 -7.83 -6.00 -19.69
N TRP A 124 -6.53 -5.96 -19.37
CA TRP A 124 -5.47 -5.56 -20.28
C TRP A 124 -5.42 -6.46 -21.54
N ARG A 125 -5.55 -7.79 -21.36
CA ARG A 125 -5.61 -8.75 -22.45
C ARG A 125 -6.89 -8.65 -23.24
N ALA A 126 -8.05 -8.54 -22.58
CA ALA A 126 -9.34 -8.39 -23.23
C ALA A 126 -9.40 -7.13 -24.10
N ALA A 127 -8.73 -6.05 -23.69
CA ALA A 127 -8.58 -4.82 -24.48
C ALA A 127 -7.60 -4.96 -25.66
N GLY A 128 -6.92 -6.11 -25.82
CA GLY A 128 -5.98 -6.36 -26.91
C GLY A 128 -4.62 -5.63 -26.75
N LEU A 129 -4.34 -5.07 -25.58
CA LEU A 129 -3.12 -4.30 -25.34
C LEU A 129 -1.84 -5.16 -25.40
N GLU A 130 -1.97 -6.48 -25.29
CA GLU A 130 -0.85 -7.42 -25.41
C GLU A 130 -0.20 -7.38 -26.80
N ASP A 131 -1.02 -7.22 -27.84
CA ASP A 131 -0.58 -7.28 -29.24
C ASP A 131 -0.46 -5.90 -29.89
N MET A 132 -0.82 -4.82 -29.19
CA MET A 132 -0.73 -3.45 -29.70
C MET A 132 0.72 -2.97 -29.81
N SER A 133 0.98 -2.15 -30.83
CA SER A 133 2.20 -1.33 -30.86
C SER A 133 2.22 -0.33 -29.70
N GLN A 134 3.38 0.23 -29.39
CA GLN A 134 3.46 1.28 -28.35
C GLN A 134 2.61 2.49 -28.71
N GLU A 135 2.64 2.90 -29.98
CA GLU A 135 1.87 4.04 -30.50
C GLU A 135 0.35 3.79 -30.37
N ASP A 136 -0.10 2.59 -30.76
CA ASP A 136 -1.50 2.22 -30.68
C ASP A 136 -2.00 2.12 -29.23
N ALA A 137 -1.17 1.56 -28.33
CA ALA A 137 -1.48 1.48 -26.91
C ALA A 137 -1.56 2.88 -26.26
N ILE A 138 -0.68 3.81 -26.63
CA ILE A 138 -0.75 5.20 -26.19
C ILE A 138 -2.00 5.88 -26.74
N ALA A 139 -2.33 5.69 -28.02
CA ALA A 139 -3.54 6.25 -28.63
C ALA A 139 -4.83 5.70 -27.99
N PHE A 140 -4.84 4.41 -27.63
CA PHE A 140 -5.92 3.83 -26.85
C PHE A 140 -6.07 4.53 -25.49
N CYS A 141 -4.99 4.72 -24.76
CA CYS A 141 -4.99 5.41 -23.47
C CYS A 141 -5.43 6.88 -23.60
N GLU A 142 -4.98 7.59 -24.64
CA GLU A 142 -5.40 8.98 -24.91
C GLU A 142 -6.91 9.06 -25.15
N LYS A 143 -7.48 8.11 -25.89
CA LYS A 143 -8.92 8.04 -26.13
C LYS A 143 -9.69 7.74 -24.85
N LEU A 144 -9.19 6.79 -24.07
CA LEU A 144 -9.81 6.37 -22.82
C LEU A 144 -9.89 7.52 -21.80
N PHE A 145 -8.79 8.25 -21.60
CA PHE A 145 -8.69 9.37 -20.66
C PHE A 145 -8.84 10.75 -21.36
N ALA A 146 -9.56 10.81 -22.48
CA ALA A 146 -9.71 12.04 -23.26
C ALA A 146 -10.31 13.19 -22.44
N LYS A 147 -11.22 12.88 -21.52
CA LYS A 147 -11.85 13.84 -20.60
C LYS A 147 -10.82 14.49 -19.67
N ASP A 148 -9.91 13.70 -19.10
CA ASP A 148 -8.86 14.20 -18.22
C ASP A 148 -7.78 14.94 -19.00
N LEU A 149 -7.45 14.47 -20.20
CA LEU A 149 -6.37 15.04 -21.03
C LEU A 149 -6.77 16.34 -21.73
N GLU A 150 -8.07 16.56 -22.01
CA GLU A 150 -8.57 17.77 -22.72
C GLU A 150 -7.80 18.08 -24.01
N GLY A 151 -7.44 17.03 -24.76
CA GLY A 151 -6.69 17.14 -26.01
C GLY A 151 -5.16 17.12 -25.87
N ALA A 152 -4.63 17.12 -24.66
CA ALA A 152 -3.20 16.92 -24.44
C ALA A 152 -2.78 15.48 -24.79
N LYS A 153 -1.51 15.33 -25.19
CA LYS A 153 -0.95 14.04 -25.60
C LYS A 153 -0.28 13.32 -24.44
N LEU A 154 -0.26 12.00 -24.51
CA LEU A 154 0.53 11.15 -23.65
C LEU A 154 1.91 10.90 -24.29
N MET A 155 2.94 10.86 -23.46
CA MET A 155 4.32 10.66 -23.88
C MET A 155 4.93 9.51 -23.10
N SER A 156 5.69 8.64 -23.78
CA SER A 156 6.52 7.65 -23.15
C SER A 156 7.97 8.15 -23.07
N ASN A 157 8.61 7.98 -21.92
CA ASN A 157 10.05 8.15 -21.76
C ASN A 157 10.83 6.86 -22.02
N ALA A 158 10.12 5.75 -22.26
CA ALA A 158 10.67 4.41 -22.50
C ALA A 158 10.73 4.08 -23.99
N THR A 159 11.17 5.02 -24.82
CA THR A 159 11.27 4.88 -26.30
C THR A 159 12.21 3.76 -26.75
N HIS A 160 13.11 3.30 -25.86
CA HIS A 160 14.02 2.16 -26.09
C HIS A 160 13.33 0.80 -25.91
N LEU A 161 12.17 0.74 -25.26
CA LEU A 161 11.36 -0.47 -25.12
C LEU A 161 10.46 -0.66 -26.33
N ARG A 162 10.18 -1.90 -26.72
CA ARG A 162 9.37 -2.24 -27.89
C ARG A 162 8.09 -2.98 -27.48
N GLY A 163 7.00 -2.69 -28.18
CA GLY A 163 5.72 -3.38 -28.05
C GLY A 163 5.15 -3.32 -26.62
N SER A 164 4.56 -4.41 -26.16
CA SER A 164 3.94 -4.57 -24.85
C SER A 164 4.90 -4.49 -23.67
N ALA A 165 6.22 -4.41 -23.91
CA ALA A 165 7.23 -4.28 -22.86
C ALA A 165 7.08 -3.01 -22.00
N ASN A 166 6.28 -2.03 -22.44
CA ASN A 166 5.96 -0.85 -21.65
C ASN A 166 4.95 -1.12 -20.53
N TRP A 167 4.12 -2.15 -20.67
CA TRP A 167 3.18 -2.59 -19.65
C TRP A 167 3.81 -3.65 -18.78
N ILE A 168 4.17 -3.26 -17.58
CA ILE A 168 4.88 -4.11 -16.62
C ILE A 168 4.01 -4.42 -15.41
N LYS A 169 4.32 -5.49 -14.72
CA LYS A 169 3.75 -5.82 -13.41
C LYS A 169 4.67 -5.35 -12.31
N PHE A 170 4.09 -4.97 -11.18
CA PHE A 170 4.87 -4.57 -10.02
C PHE A 170 5.31 -5.81 -9.22
N PRO A 171 6.61 -6.06 -9.05
CA PRO A 171 7.09 -7.09 -8.13
C PRO A 171 7.28 -6.50 -6.72
N ARG A 172 6.63 -7.11 -5.75
CA ARG A 172 6.90 -6.87 -4.34
C ARG A 172 8.10 -7.71 -3.92
N VAL A 173 9.10 -7.08 -3.38
CA VAL A 173 10.32 -7.72 -2.85
C VAL A 173 10.37 -7.54 -1.35
N ILE A 174 10.64 -8.63 -0.63
CA ILE A 174 10.99 -8.63 0.80
C ILE A 174 12.16 -9.59 0.97
N CYS A 175 13.26 -9.15 1.57
CA CYS A 175 14.37 -10.01 1.94
C CYS A 175 14.31 -10.32 3.44
N GLU A 176 14.47 -11.60 3.81
CA GLU A 176 14.52 -12.02 5.23
C GLU A 176 15.76 -11.46 5.90
N ASN A 177 16.90 -11.55 5.22
CA ASN A 177 18.17 -11.00 5.66
C ASN A 177 18.65 -9.93 4.70
N TRP A 178 19.36 -8.94 5.19
CA TRP A 178 19.87 -7.83 4.36
C TRP A 178 21.40 -7.81 4.26
N THR A 179 22.10 -8.70 4.96
CA THR A 179 23.56 -8.72 4.97
C THR A 179 24.11 -10.10 4.60
N GLN A 180 25.05 -10.12 3.65
CA GLN A 180 25.90 -11.25 3.29
C GLN A 180 27.34 -10.93 3.72
N TRP A 181 28.06 -11.93 4.20
CA TRP A 181 29.47 -11.81 4.56
C TRP A 181 30.35 -12.58 3.56
N ASN A 182 31.38 -11.93 3.05
CA ASN A 182 32.38 -12.52 2.15
C ASN A 182 33.78 -12.36 2.72
N THR A 183 34.62 -13.38 2.59
CA THR A 183 36.04 -13.27 2.96
C THR A 183 36.83 -12.86 1.72
N ILE A 184 37.39 -11.65 1.70
CA ILE A 184 38.12 -11.08 0.57
C ILE A 184 39.51 -10.69 1.07
N ASN A 185 40.57 -11.27 0.48
CA ASN A 185 41.94 -11.05 0.85
C ASN A 185 42.20 -11.28 2.38
N GLY A 186 41.48 -12.24 2.97
CA GLY A 186 41.59 -12.54 4.41
C GLY A 186 40.82 -11.60 5.35
N LYS A 187 40.04 -10.66 4.82
CA LYS A 187 39.18 -9.71 5.53
C LYS A 187 37.70 -10.06 5.32
N GLU A 188 36.93 -10.01 6.38
CA GLU A 188 35.47 -10.15 6.31
C GLU A 188 34.85 -8.83 5.80
N VAL A 189 34.24 -8.87 4.63
CA VAL A 189 33.61 -7.73 3.98
C VAL A 189 32.11 -8.00 3.85
N PRO A 190 31.24 -7.26 4.53
CA PRO A 190 29.80 -7.41 4.37
C PRO A 190 29.31 -6.75 3.10
N VAL A 191 28.26 -7.35 2.53
CA VAL A 191 27.46 -6.81 1.43
C VAL A 191 26.04 -6.60 1.95
N VAL A 192 25.63 -5.34 2.14
CA VAL A 192 24.33 -4.99 2.69
C VAL A 192 23.38 -4.48 1.58
N LEU A 193 22.17 -4.99 1.56
CA LEU A 193 21.13 -4.52 0.65
C LEU A 193 20.50 -3.20 1.16
N MET A 194 20.11 -2.32 0.21
CA MET A 194 19.49 -1.04 0.50
C MET A 194 18.46 -0.65 -0.56
N GLY A 195 17.32 -0.10 -0.14
CA GLY A 195 16.26 0.34 -1.05
C GLY A 195 15.61 -0.82 -1.81
N ASP A 196 15.31 -0.63 -3.11
CA ASP A 196 14.59 -1.62 -3.91
C ASP A 196 15.34 -2.96 -4.10
N SER A 197 16.63 -3.03 -3.80
CA SER A 197 17.35 -4.31 -3.76
C SER A 197 16.95 -5.17 -2.56
N ALA A 198 16.63 -4.54 -1.43
CA ALA A 198 16.20 -5.20 -0.18
C ALA A 198 14.68 -5.36 -0.09
N HIS A 199 13.94 -4.33 -0.49
CA HIS A 199 12.51 -4.24 -0.33
C HIS A 199 11.88 -3.24 -1.29
N THR A 200 10.68 -3.53 -1.80
CA THR A 200 9.93 -2.60 -2.65
C THR A 200 8.62 -2.21 -1.99
N ALA A 201 8.13 -1.01 -2.30
CA ALA A 201 6.80 -0.56 -1.94
C ALA A 201 6.05 -0.10 -3.20
N HIS A 202 4.80 -0.54 -3.35
CA HIS A 202 3.99 -0.20 -4.52
C HIS A 202 3.86 1.33 -4.69
N PHE A 203 3.91 1.79 -5.93
CA PHE A 203 3.91 3.22 -6.27
C PHE A 203 2.64 3.97 -5.83
N SER A 204 1.53 3.27 -5.58
CA SER A 204 0.24 3.85 -5.18
C SER A 204 0.26 4.72 -3.92
N ILE A 205 1.31 4.62 -3.10
CA ILE A 205 1.52 5.46 -1.91
C ILE A 205 2.76 6.37 -2.00
N GLY A 206 3.51 6.30 -3.12
CA GLY A 206 4.64 7.18 -3.39
C GLY A 206 5.81 7.08 -2.41
N SER A 207 6.08 5.90 -1.83
CA SER A 207 7.02 5.77 -0.71
C SER A 207 8.36 5.09 -1.03
N GLY A 208 8.57 4.52 -2.24
CA GLY A 208 9.78 3.76 -2.56
C GLY A 208 11.07 4.58 -2.40
N THR A 209 11.15 5.73 -3.06
CA THR A 209 12.31 6.63 -2.97
C THR A 209 12.55 7.12 -1.54
N LYS A 210 11.47 7.43 -0.80
CA LYS A 210 11.57 7.83 0.60
C LYS A 210 12.19 6.73 1.46
N LEU A 211 11.75 5.48 1.30
CA LEU A 211 12.31 4.33 2.02
C LEU A 211 13.80 4.16 1.76
N ALA A 212 14.23 4.22 0.48
CA ALA A 212 15.64 4.10 0.12
C ALA A 212 16.51 5.23 0.73
N MET A 213 15.98 6.47 0.78
CA MET A 213 16.67 7.58 1.43
C MET A 213 16.76 7.38 2.96
N GLU A 214 15.70 6.92 3.59
CA GLU A 214 15.68 6.62 5.03
C GLU A 214 16.64 5.49 5.37
N ASP A 215 16.76 4.46 4.53
CA ASP A 215 17.76 3.41 4.70
C ASP A 215 19.16 3.99 4.70
N ALA A 216 19.48 4.85 3.75
CA ALA A 216 20.80 5.49 3.67
C ALA A 216 21.09 6.38 4.89
N ILE A 217 20.10 7.15 5.34
CA ILE A 217 20.23 8.02 6.52
C ILE A 217 20.47 7.20 7.78
N ASP A 218 19.68 6.15 8.00
CA ASP A 218 19.80 5.33 9.20
C ASP A 218 21.13 4.53 9.21
N LEU A 219 21.53 3.93 8.08
CA LEU A 219 22.81 3.26 7.99
C LEU A 219 23.98 4.22 8.27
N ALA A 220 23.97 5.40 7.64
CA ALA A 220 24.99 6.42 7.87
C ALA A 220 25.02 6.88 9.35
N LYS A 221 23.87 7.03 9.98
CA LYS A 221 23.75 7.35 11.40
C LYS A 221 24.37 6.27 12.26
N PHE A 222 24.00 4.99 12.07
CA PHE A 222 24.55 3.88 12.84
C PHE A 222 26.05 3.75 12.66
N MET A 223 26.58 4.01 11.46
CA MET A 223 28.02 4.02 11.20
C MET A 223 28.71 5.19 11.93
N SER A 224 28.13 6.40 11.90
CA SER A 224 28.71 7.58 12.56
C SER A 224 28.68 7.50 14.08
N GLU A 225 27.67 6.84 14.65
CA GLU A 225 27.46 6.63 16.08
C GLU A 225 28.00 5.27 16.57
N ALA A 226 28.88 4.64 15.79
CA ALA A 226 29.37 3.28 16.06
C ALA A 226 29.98 3.11 17.47
N GLY A 227 30.78 4.10 17.93
CA GLY A 227 31.48 4.00 19.22
C GLY A 227 32.37 2.77 19.25
N THR A 228 32.08 1.84 20.17
CA THR A 228 32.77 0.55 20.32
C THR A 228 32.08 -0.62 19.62
N ARG A 229 30.95 -0.38 18.92
CA ARG A 229 30.20 -1.42 18.22
C ARG A 229 30.97 -1.95 17.02
N THR A 230 30.84 -3.25 16.80
CA THR A 230 31.41 -3.94 15.65
C THR A 230 30.50 -3.78 14.40
N MET A 231 31.05 -4.00 13.23
CA MET A 231 30.28 -3.97 11.98
C MET A 231 29.06 -4.92 12.00
N PRO A 232 29.16 -6.17 12.48
CA PRO A 232 27.99 -7.04 12.63
C PRO A 232 26.88 -6.44 13.49
N GLU A 233 27.21 -5.82 14.61
CA GLU A 233 26.23 -5.19 15.50
C GLU A 233 25.54 -3.99 14.83
N ILE A 234 26.30 -3.15 14.11
CA ILE A 234 25.77 -2.01 13.36
C ILE A 234 24.79 -2.45 12.28
N LEU A 235 25.14 -3.46 11.48
CA LEU A 235 24.29 -3.94 10.39
C LEU A 235 23.07 -4.70 10.91
N ALA A 236 23.17 -5.39 12.04
CA ALA A 236 22.03 -6.01 12.72
C ALA A 236 21.04 -4.95 13.23
N ASP A 237 21.51 -3.88 13.87
CA ASP A 237 20.67 -2.77 14.32
C ASP A 237 19.99 -2.05 13.14
N TYR A 238 20.75 -1.81 12.06
CA TYR A 238 20.21 -1.24 10.82
C TYR A 238 19.02 -2.06 10.30
N GLN A 239 19.22 -3.37 10.10
CA GLN A 239 18.15 -4.24 9.62
C GLN A 239 16.96 -4.30 10.60
N ALA A 240 17.22 -4.41 11.91
CA ALA A 240 16.18 -4.52 12.93
C ALA A 240 15.27 -3.27 12.95
N ILE A 241 15.86 -2.08 12.87
CA ILE A 241 15.08 -0.82 12.91
C ILE A 241 14.43 -0.54 11.57
N ARG A 242 15.16 -0.62 10.47
CA ARG A 242 14.61 -0.34 9.14
C ARG A 242 13.57 -1.37 8.72
N GLY A 243 13.80 -2.64 9.03
CA GLY A 243 12.86 -3.72 8.71
C GLY A 243 11.46 -3.47 9.26
N VAL A 244 11.33 -2.96 10.49
CA VAL A 244 10.04 -2.60 11.09
C VAL A 244 9.36 -1.45 10.34
N GLU A 245 10.10 -0.39 9.99
CA GLU A 245 9.53 0.76 9.27
C GLU A 245 9.14 0.37 7.83
N VAL A 246 9.95 -0.45 7.18
CA VAL A 246 9.65 -1.00 5.84
C VAL A 246 8.38 -1.83 5.85
N ILE A 247 8.21 -2.75 6.80
CA ILE A 247 7.02 -3.59 6.92
C ILE A 247 5.76 -2.72 7.12
N LYS A 248 5.81 -1.68 7.94
CA LYS A 248 4.69 -0.75 8.13
C LYS A 248 4.27 -0.07 6.81
N ILE A 249 5.25 0.39 6.03
CA ILE A 249 5.00 1.03 4.73
C ILE A 249 4.53 0.01 3.71
N GLN A 250 5.15 -1.17 3.64
CA GLN A 250 4.73 -2.24 2.73
C GLN A 250 3.30 -2.73 3.03
N SER A 251 2.91 -2.82 4.30
CA SER A 251 1.53 -3.16 4.68
C SER A 251 0.54 -2.10 4.17
N ALA A 252 0.84 -0.83 4.37
CA ALA A 252 0.00 0.26 3.85
C ALA A 252 -0.05 0.28 2.31
N ALA A 253 1.09 0.04 1.66
CA ALA A 253 1.18 -0.05 0.20
C ALA A 253 0.40 -1.25 -0.35
N LYS A 254 0.46 -2.40 0.34
CA LYS A 254 -0.31 -3.60 -0.01
C LYS A 254 -1.81 -3.32 0.05
N ASN A 255 -2.31 -2.76 1.15
CA ASN A 255 -3.73 -2.43 1.28
C ASN A 255 -4.19 -1.46 0.18
N ALA A 256 -3.40 -0.42 -0.10
CA ALA A 256 -3.71 0.55 -1.14
C ALA A 256 -3.71 -0.10 -2.53
N MET A 257 -2.75 -0.95 -2.83
CA MET A 257 -2.63 -1.68 -4.08
C MET A 257 -3.80 -2.66 -4.27
N GLU A 258 -4.12 -3.46 -3.25
CA GLU A 258 -5.26 -4.39 -3.29
C GLU A 258 -6.60 -3.67 -3.49
N TRP A 259 -6.74 -2.44 -2.96
CA TRP A 259 -7.89 -1.60 -3.24
C TRP A 259 -7.97 -1.25 -4.73
N PHE A 260 -6.86 -0.85 -5.36
CA PHE A 260 -6.82 -0.55 -6.79
C PHE A 260 -7.02 -1.79 -7.66
N GLU A 261 -6.42 -2.92 -7.31
CA GLU A 261 -6.63 -4.20 -8.01
C GLU A 261 -8.10 -4.64 -8.02
N ASN A 262 -8.87 -4.21 -7.01
CA ASN A 262 -10.28 -4.50 -6.84
C ASN A 262 -11.18 -3.27 -7.02
N ALA A 263 -10.73 -2.25 -7.74
CA ALA A 263 -11.46 -0.99 -7.88
C ALA A 263 -12.91 -1.18 -8.38
N ALA A 264 -13.17 -2.16 -9.25
CA ALA A 264 -14.51 -2.51 -9.74
C ALA A 264 -15.52 -2.80 -8.60
N GLN A 265 -15.05 -3.23 -7.43
CA GLN A 265 -15.93 -3.48 -6.27
C GLN A 265 -16.45 -2.19 -5.62
N TYR A 266 -15.82 -1.06 -5.89
CA TYR A 266 -16.11 0.22 -5.24
C TYR A 266 -16.78 1.23 -6.18
N THR A 267 -16.72 1.03 -7.50
CA THR A 267 -17.19 1.98 -8.51
C THR A 267 -18.71 2.17 -8.52
N HIS A 268 -19.47 1.23 -7.95
CA HIS A 268 -20.92 1.35 -7.76
C HIS A 268 -21.32 2.22 -6.55
N MET A 269 -20.35 2.60 -5.71
CA MET A 269 -20.60 3.44 -4.53
C MET A 269 -20.96 4.87 -4.96
N GLU A 270 -21.73 5.55 -4.13
CA GLU A 270 -21.95 6.99 -4.30
C GLU A 270 -20.62 7.76 -4.16
N PRO A 271 -20.47 8.91 -4.83
CA PRO A 271 -19.21 9.64 -4.90
C PRO A 271 -18.57 9.92 -3.54
N GLU A 272 -19.39 10.26 -2.52
CA GLU A 272 -18.93 10.52 -1.16
C GLU A 272 -18.31 9.27 -0.53
N GLN A 273 -18.96 8.12 -0.68
CA GLN A 273 -18.49 6.85 -0.14
C GLN A 273 -17.26 6.34 -0.89
N PHE A 274 -17.25 6.46 -2.22
CA PHE A 274 -16.11 6.10 -3.05
C PHE A 274 -14.87 6.92 -2.66
N ASN A 275 -15.03 8.26 -2.56
CA ASN A 275 -13.94 9.15 -2.18
C ASN A 275 -13.40 8.83 -0.76
N TYR A 276 -14.30 8.59 0.20
CA TYR A 276 -13.89 8.18 1.54
C TYR A 276 -13.10 6.86 1.54
N SER A 277 -13.58 5.86 0.79
CA SER A 277 -12.90 4.58 0.61
C SER A 277 -11.50 4.75 -0.01
N LEU A 278 -11.40 5.59 -1.05
CA LEU A 278 -10.14 5.93 -1.70
C LEU A 278 -9.15 6.61 -0.75
N LEU A 279 -9.60 7.56 0.07
CA LEU A 279 -8.76 8.27 1.05
C LEU A 279 -8.24 7.36 2.16
N THR A 280 -9.02 6.37 2.57
CA THR A 280 -8.68 5.43 3.65
C THR A 280 -8.10 4.10 3.18
N ARG A 281 -7.97 3.88 1.87
CA ARG A 281 -7.57 2.61 1.24
C ARG A 281 -6.32 1.95 1.80
N SER A 282 -5.36 2.74 2.24
CA SER A 282 -4.10 2.22 2.80
C SER A 282 -4.24 1.67 4.21
N GLN A 283 -5.40 1.91 4.87
CA GLN A 283 -5.67 1.62 6.28
C GLN A 283 -4.69 2.29 7.27
N ARG A 284 -3.74 3.06 6.75
CA ARG A 284 -2.85 3.90 7.56
C ARG A 284 -3.51 5.21 7.97
N ILE A 285 -4.44 5.68 7.15
CA ILE A 285 -5.28 6.85 7.45
C ILE A 285 -6.60 6.31 7.97
N SER A 286 -6.76 6.32 9.29
CA SER A 286 -8.02 6.00 9.94
C SER A 286 -9.01 7.16 9.83
N HIS A 287 -10.25 6.93 10.21
CA HIS A 287 -11.28 7.96 10.34
C HIS A 287 -10.80 9.13 11.22
N ASP A 288 -10.23 8.82 12.39
CA ASP A 288 -9.72 9.82 13.32
C ASP A 288 -8.51 10.58 12.75
N ASN A 289 -7.60 9.90 12.05
CA ASN A 289 -6.49 10.58 11.37
C ASN A 289 -6.99 11.52 10.27
N LEU A 290 -8.02 11.13 9.53
CA LEU A 290 -8.62 11.98 8.50
C LEU A 290 -9.29 13.21 9.14
N LYS A 291 -9.98 13.02 10.27
CA LYS A 291 -10.59 14.11 11.05
C LYS A 291 -9.56 15.10 11.56
N LEU A 292 -8.38 14.64 11.99
CA LEU A 292 -7.28 15.54 12.38
C LEU A 292 -6.71 16.35 11.21
N ARG A 293 -6.80 15.82 9.97
CA ARG A 293 -6.30 16.48 8.77
C ARG A 293 -7.33 17.44 8.16
N ASP A 294 -8.58 17.01 8.12
CA ASP A 294 -9.71 17.75 7.56
C ASP A 294 -10.99 17.41 8.33
N ALA A 295 -11.18 18.12 9.45
CA ALA A 295 -12.34 17.92 10.31
C ALA A 295 -13.65 18.21 9.57
N LYS A 296 -13.66 19.24 8.69
CA LYS A 296 -14.86 19.62 7.95
C LYS A 296 -15.28 18.54 6.97
N TYR A 297 -14.35 17.96 6.23
CA TYR A 297 -14.63 16.84 5.31
C TYR A 297 -15.27 15.67 6.05
N VAL A 298 -14.70 15.28 7.21
CA VAL A 298 -15.23 14.16 8.00
C VAL A 298 -16.62 14.47 8.57
N GLU A 299 -16.85 15.68 9.07
CA GLU A 299 -18.19 16.10 9.53
C GLU A 299 -19.23 16.06 8.41
N ASP A 300 -18.89 16.54 7.22
CA ASP A 300 -19.79 16.54 6.07
C ASP A 300 -20.07 15.08 5.61
N TYR A 301 -19.04 14.22 5.62
CA TYR A 301 -19.19 12.78 5.33
C TYR A 301 -20.09 12.08 6.35
N GLU A 302 -19.88 12.31 7.65
CA GLU A 302 -20.71 11.71 8.71
C GLU A 302 -22.17 12.14 8.61
N LYS A 303 -22.44 13.41 8.27
CA LYS A 303 -23.81 13.92 8.03
C LYS A 303 -24.45 13.25 6.82
N TRP A 304 -23.71 13.17 5.70
CA TRP A 304 -24.17 12.47 4.51
C TRP A 304 -24.47 11.01 4.83
N PHE A 305 -23.56 10.32 5.50
CA PHE A 305 -23.70 8.91 5.86
C PHE A 305 -24.92 8.67 6.77
N ALA A 306 -25.11 9.52 7.79
CA ALA A 306 -26.29 9.42 8.65
C ALA A 306 -27.58 9.60 7.85
N THR A 307 -27.67 10.63 7.02
CA THR A 307 -28.84 10.88 6.17
C THR A 307 -29.18 9.68 5.31
N LYS A 308 -28.17 9.12 4.64
CA LYS A 308 -28.32 7.91 3.81
C LYS A 308 -28.76 6.71 4.63
N ALA A 309 -28.09 6.42 5.75
CA ALA A 309 -28.38 5.25 6.58
C ALA A 309 -29.81 5.27 7.15
N PHE A 310 -30.32 6.43 7.56
CA PHE A 310 -31.70 6.59 8.01
C PHE A 310 -32.68 6.39 6.87
N ALA A 311 -32.40 6.96 5.68
CA ALA A 311 -33.25 6.78 4.50
C ALA A 311 -33.31 5.31 4.05
N ASP A 312 -32.15 4.63 3.94
CA ASP A 312 -32.05 3.22 3.54
C ASP A 312 -32.77 2.28 4.52
N ALA A 313 -32.75 2.63 5.81
CA ALA A 313 -33.46 1.87 6.85
C ALA A 313 -34.97 2.18 6.91
N GLY A 314 -35.47 3.21 6.23
CA GLY A 314 -36.85 3.68 6.29
C GLY A 314 -37.21 4.29 7.67
N VAL A 315 -36.23 4.84 8.38
CA VAL A 315 -36.38 5.45 9.70
C VAL A 315 -36.21 6.95 9.60
N PRO A 316 -37.07 7.77 10.23
CA PRO A 316 -36.92 9.21 10.21
C PRO A 316 -35.61 9.67 10.86
N LEU A 317 -34.90 10.60 10.23
CA LEU A 317 -33.73 11.24 10.82
C LEU A 317 -34.15 12.05 12.07
N PRO A 318 -33.43 11.94 13.21
CA PRO A 318 -33.74 12.71 14.42
C PRO A 318 -33.72 14.22 14.18
N LYS A 319 -34.74 14.91 14.68
CA LYS A 319 -34.89 16.39 14.52
C LYS A 319 -33.94 17.22 15.40
N SER A 320 -33.21 16.57 16.29
CA SER A 320 -32.34 17.25 17.26
C SER A 320 -31.18 18.04 16.64
N GLY A 321 -30.85 17.80 15.37
CA GLY A 321 -29.65 18.37 14.74
C GLY A 321 -28.33 17.91 15.39
N ALA A 322 -28.41 16.98 16.35
CA ALA A 322 -27.23 16.43 17.00
C ALA A 322 -26.40 15.61 16.01
N HIS A 323 -25.08 15.66 16.15
CA HIS A 323 -24.15 14.83 15.42
C HIS A 323 -24.40 13.35 15.77
N ILE A 324 -24.58 12.52 14.75
CA ILE A 324 -24.79 11.07 14.90
C ILE A 324 -23.55 10.36 14.38
N PRO A 325 -22.72 9.81 15.26
CA PRO A 325 -21.59 8.98 14.84
C PRO A 325 -22.05 7.79 13.97
N PRO A 326 -21.28 7.36 12.96
CA PRO A 326 -21.66 6.28 12.06
C PRO A 326 -22.12 4.99 12.75
N MET A 327 -21.49 4.62 13.87
CA MET A 327 -21.84 3.43 14.64
C MET A 327 -23.25 3.47 15.25
N PHE A 328 -23.82 4.64 15.44
CA PHE A 328 -25.18 4.84 15.97
C PHE A 328 -26.24 5.08 14.89
N THR A 329 -25.88 4.91 13.62
CA THR A 329 -26.86 4.97 12.52
C THR A 329 -27.55 3.62 12.35
N PRO A 330 -28.84 3.60 11.92
CA PRO A 330 -29.54 2.35 11.71
C PRO A 330 -28.96 1.56 10.53
N PHE A 331 -29.22 0.24 10.55
CA PHE A 331 -28.82 -0.65 9.49
C PHE A 331 -29.94 -1.66 9.18
N LYS A 332 -30.34 -1.75 7.93
CA LYS A 332 -31.35 -2.70 7.49
C LYS A 332 -30.75 -3.99 6.99
N VAL A 333 -31.16 -5.11 7.57
CA VAL A 333 -30.78 -6.46 7.12
C VAL A 333 -32.07 -7.17 6.70
N ARG A 334 -32.31 -7.28 5.40
CA ARG A 334 -33.59 -7.77 4.84
C ARG A 334 -34.77 -7.00 5.43
N ASP A 335 -35.63 -7.65 6.21
CA ASP A 335 -36.83 -7.07 6.82
C ASP A 335 -36.60 -6.54 8.25
N VAL A 336 -35.41 -6.76 8.79
CA VAL A 336 -35.05 -6.32 10.15
C VAL A 336 -34.26 -5.03 10.10
N VAL A 337 -34.71 -4.03 10.88
CA VAL A 337 -33.98 -2.76 11.07
C VAL A 337 -33.28 -2.79 12.42
N LEU A 338 -31.96 -2.82 12.38
CA LEU A 338 -31.13 -2.61 13.56
C LEU A 338 -31.05 -1.13 13.88
N GLN A 339 -31.30 -0.74 15.13
CA GLN A 339 -31.32 0.67 15.54
C GLN A 339 -29.94 1.36 15.54
N ASN A 340 -28.87 0.58 15.53
CA ASN A 340 -27.49 1.03 15.41
C ASN A 340 -26.64 -0.13 14.82
N ARG A 341 -25.34 0.10 14.63
CA ARG A 341 -24.41 -0.88 14.02
C ARG A 341 -23.57 -1.64 15.04
N ILE A 342 -23.98 -1.64 16.31
CA ILE A 342 -23.29 -2.34 17.37
C ILE A 342 -23.88 -3.75 17.49
N VAL A 343 -23.01 -4.74 17.19
CA VAL A 343 -23.34 -6.15 17.28
C VAL A 343 -22.41 -6.81 18.29
N VAL A 344 -22.98 -7.51 19.25
CA VAL A 344 -22.22 -8.35 20.16
C VAL A 344 -22.04 -9.72 19.49
N SER A 345 -20.79 -10.02 19.11
CA SER A 345 -20.42 -11.28 18.46
C SER A 345 -20.64 -12.48 19.39
N PRO A 346 -20.86 -13.68 18.83
CA PRO A 346 -20.98 -14.92 19.63
C PRO A 346 -19.63 -15.19 20.32
N MET A 347 -19.68 -15.37 21.63
CA MET A 347 -18.51 -15.65 22.47
C MET A 347 -18.86 -16.75 23.46
N ALA A 348 -18.16 -17.89 23.40
CA ALA A 348 -18.36 -19.02 24.31
C ALA A 348 -18.11 -18.59 25.76
N GLN A 349 -19.06 -18.90 26.61
CA GLN A 349 -19.04 -18.57 28.04
C GLN A 349 -18.68 -19.78 28.91
N TYR A 350 -18.85 -21.00 28.40
CA TYR A 350 -18.58 -22.23 29.10
C TYR A 350 -19.31 -22.34 30.45
N SER A 351 -20.51 -21.76 30.56
CA SER A 351 -21.25 -21.57 31.79
C SER A 351 -22.63 -22.27 31.80
N CYS A 352 -22.86 -23.17 30.82
CA CYS A 352 -24.05 -23.98 30.79
C CYS A 352 -23.93 -25.16 31.76
N GLU A 353 -25.06 -25.57 32.32
CA GLU A 353 -25.19 -26.79 33.11
C GLU A 353 -25.93 -27.86 32.28
N ASP A 354 -25.21 -28.91 31.91
CA ASP A 354 -25.70 -29.99 31.03
C ASP A 354 -26.36 -29.46 29.73
N GLY A 355 -25.74 -28.47 29.12
CA GLY A 355 -26.20 -27.86 27.89
C GLY A 355 -27.32 -26.81 28.05
N LEU A 356 -27.81 -26.60 29.24
CA LEU A 356 -28.88 -25.63 29.52
C LEU A 356 -28.30 -24.28 29.91
N PRO A 357 -28.69 -23.17 29.23
CA PRO A 357 -28.39 -21.81 29.68
C PRO A 357 -28.92 -21.55 31.08
N SER A 358 -28.12 -20.90 31.91
CA SER A 358 -28.44 -20.53 33.28
C SER A 358 -28.78 -19.05 33.43
N ASP A 359 -29.06 -18.58 34.66
CA ASP A 359 -29.24 -17.17 34.98
C ASP A 359 -28.03 -16.33 34.58
N TYR A 360 -26.83 -16.93 34.54
CA TYR A 360 -25.64 -16.25 34.03
C TYR A 360 -25.84 -15.75 32.58
N HIS A 361 -26.40 -16.61 31.71
CA HIS A 361 -26.64 -16.25 30.31
C HIS A 361 -27.70 -15.16 30.19
N LEU A 362 -28.75 -15.21 31.01
CA LEU A 362 -29.78 -14.16 31.04
C LEU A 362 -29.18 -12.82 31.42
N VAL A 363 -28.36 -12.76 32.48
CA VAL A 363 -27.68 -11.54 32.93
C VAL A 363 -26.65 -11.10 31.90
N HIS A 364 -25.83 -11.99 31.37
CA HIS A 364 -24.78 -11.70 30.38
C HIS A 364 -25.36 -11.08 29.11
N LEU A 365 -26.32 -11.73 28.47
CA LEU A 365 -26.94 -11.26 27.24
C LEU A 365 -27.84 -10.02 27.47
N GLY A 366 -28.61 -10.06 28.58
CA GLY A 366 -29.49 -8.97 28.99
C GLY A 366 -28.73 -7.66 29.25
N ALA A 367 -27.56 -7.73 29.90
CA ALA A 367 -26.73 -6.54 30.14
C ALA A 367 -26.22 -5.89 28.83
N ARG A 368 -25.87 -6.70 27.82
CA ARG A 368 -25.46 -6.18 26.50
C ARG A 368 -26.64 -5.56 25.76
N ALA A 369 -27.80 -6.20 25.80
CA ALA A 369 -29.01 -5.65 25.19
C ALA A 369 -29.45 -4.36 25.87
N MET A 370 -29.46 -4.28 27.21
CA MET A 370 -29.74 -3.07 27.97
C MET A 370 -28.67 -1.99 27.75
N GLY A 371 -27.43 -2.38 27.46
CA GLY A 371 -26.35 -1.47 27.10
C GLY A 371 -26.50 -0.84 25.71
N GLY A 372 -27.53 -1.21 24.95
CA GLY A 372 -27.91 -0.56 23.69
C GLY A 372 -27.36 -1.21 22.42
N ALA A 373 -26.76 -2.41 22.49
CA ALA A 373 -26.40 -3.16 21.29
C ALA A 373 -27.66 -3.49 20.47
N ALA A 374 -27.60 -3.24 19.15
CA ALA A 374 -28.75 -3.51 18.27
C ALA A 374 -28.97 -4.99 17.99
N LEU A 375 -27.92 -5.79 18.09
CA LEU A 375 -27.97 -7.23 17.95
C LEU A 375 -27.03 -7.88 18.96
N VAL A 376 -27.54 -8.84 19.72
CA VAL A 376 -26.75 -9.68 20.61
C VAL A 376 -26.86 -11.10 20.13
N MET A 377 -25.74 -11.72 19.79
CA MET A 377 -25.68 -13.11 19.35
C MET A 377 -25.33 -14.00 20.51
N THR A 378 -26.04 -15.13 20.63
CA THR A 378 -25.69 -16.15 21.59
C THR A 378 -24.41 -16.86 21.20
N GLU A 379 -23.73 -17.45 22.14
CA GLU A 379 -22.60 -18.34 21.89
C GLU A 379 -23.00 -19.55 21.03
N MET A 380 -21.99 -20.27 20.53
CA MET A 380 -22.19 -21.48 19.77
C MET A 380 -23.10 -22.44 20.55
N THR A 381 -24.19 -22.84 19.92
CA THR A 381 -25.16 -23.77 20.48
C THR A 381 -25.13 -25.06 19.67
N CYS A 382 -24.85 -26.18 20.29
CA CYS A 382 -24.78 -27.48 19.62
C CYS A 382 -26.18 -28.01 19.29
N THR A 383 -26.29 -28.76 18.21
CA THR A 383 -27.56 -29.39 17.77
C THR A 383 -27.78 -30.75 18.41
N SER A 384 -26.75 -31.28 19.08
CA SER A 384 -26.81 -32.54 19.82
C SER A 384 -25.80 -32.53 20.99
N PRO A 385 -26.06 -33.29 22.08
CA PRO A 385 -25.19 -33.32 23.25
C PRO A 385 -23.74 -33.76 22.97
N ASP A 386 -23.55 -34.65 22.02
CA ASP A 386 -22.25 -35.17 21.58
C ASP A 386 -21.48 -34.16 20.69
N GLY A 387 -22.15 -33.13 20.17
CA GLY A 387 -21.54 -32.05 19.43
C GLY A 387 -20.94 -30.93 20.30
N ARG A 388 -21.12 -31.00 21.64
CA ARG A 388 -20.56 -29.98 22.55
C ARG A 388 -19.05 -30.04 22.59
N ILE A 389 -18.39 -28.90 22.52
CA ILE A 389 -16.94 -28.81 22.66
C ILE A 389 -16.52 -29.11 24.11
N THR A 390 -17.29 -28.59 25.05
CA THR A 390 -17.14 -28.86 26.50
C THR A 390 -18.49 -29.06 27.17
N PRO A 391 -18.56 -29.64 28.38
CA PRO A 391 -19.80 -29.76 29.14
C PRO A 391 -20.51 -28.43 29.43
N GLY A 392 -19.73 -27.32 29.46
CA GLY A 392 -20.25 -25.97 29.67
C GLY A 392 -20.79 -25.28 28.42
N CYS A 393 -20.77 -25.93 27.24
CA CYS A 393 -21.37 -25.39 26.02
C CYS A 393 -22.89 -25.66 25.98
N PRO A 394 -23.70 -24.71 25.43
CA PRO A 394 -25.13 -24.94 25.23
C PRO A 394 -25.42 -25.94 24.11
N GLY A 395 -26.54 -26.70 24.25
CA GLY A 395 -26.98 -27.68 23.25
C GLY A 395 -27.71 -28.89 23.79
#